data_25c56cf2f3f4525d82ac93cc2dd55218
#
_entry.id   25c56cf2f3f4525d82ac93cc2dd55218
#
_cell.length_a   1.000
_cell.length_b   1.000
_cell.length_c   1.000
_cell.angle_alpha   90.00
_cell.angle_beta   90.00
_cell.angle_gamma   90.00
#
_symmetry.space_group_name_H-M   'P 1'
#
loop_
_entity.id
_entity.type
_entity.pdbx_description
1 polymer ?
#
loop_
_entity_poly.entity_id
_entity_poly.type
_entity_poly.pdbx_seq_one_letter_code
_entity_poly.pdbx_strand_id
1 'polypeptide(L)'
;LIFSNLKLNDNEPIYIQLKNYISDMISKGLIPDNSKLPSTRELSQLLQVSRNSVVLTYEELKSEGLIYSISGKGTFVKSKNKSSNTTWSLNWDCLENTYSKKATELDIIKSEIPWSSDLISFKSISPDGDLFDMEELKKSFLNRISLEGHKLLNYGYAQGYKPLIDYLLEYMTNKGADISNKDILITNGFTEGFDIIMSSFTQEKDYIICENPTHNTAIKIMKSHNLNILGVDINEDGLDFNMLEDNLVKYKNKIKFAYITPSYHNPTGIVMTPENRYKFYNLMKKYNIAIIEDGFNEELLYNSSHIFPICSLDNMNNGVVYIGSFSKILFPGMRIGWIFADKKVINKLESVKRCRNIHVSFLDQGILFDYLSNGGFEKYIKKIRKFYGDKFNFAYKCIKKYIKTEYILGDGGLHIFIKLKN
;
A
#
# COMPACT_ATOMS: atom_id res chain seq x y z
N LEU A 1 -23.16 -29.93 2.83
CA LEU A 1 -23.34 -31.05 1.86
C LEU A 1 -24.81 -31.10 1.44
N ILE A 2 -25.13 -30.95 0.16
CA ILE A 2 -26.51 -30.82 -0.37
C ILE A 2 -27.36 -32.07 -0.04
N PHE A 3 -26.75 -33.24 0.08
CA PHE A 3 -27.42 -34.51 0.33
C PHE A 3 -27.40 -34.99 1.82
N SER A 4 -26.88 -34.21 2.75
CA SER A 4 -26.75 -34.61 4.16
C SER A 4 -28.08 -34.76 4.88
N ASN A 5 -29.15 -34.14 4.42
CA ASN A 5 -30.48 -34.18 5.04
C ASN A 5 -31.41 -35.24 4.38
N LEU A 6 -30.94 -35.97 3.38
CA LEU A 6 -31.75 -37.00 2.73
C LEU A 6 -31.87 -38.22 3.63
N LYS A 7 -33.11 -38.54 4.01
CA LYS A 7 -33.45 -39.79 4.71
C LYS A 7 -34.21 -40.69 3.77
N LEU A 8 -33.58 -41.80 3.38
CA LEU A 8 -34.22 -42.80 2.55
C LEU A 8 -35.03 -43.76 3.43
N ASN A 9 -36.15 -44.26 2.92
CA ASN A 9 -37.01 -45.25 3.58
C ASN A 9 -37.33 -46.40 2.62
N ASP A 10 -37.96 -47.44 3.15
CA ASP A 10 -38.27 -48.65 2.38
C ASP A 10 -39.65 -48.60 1.70
N ASN A 11 -40.42 -47.50 1.83
CA ASN A 11 -41.79 -47.40 1.33
C ASN A 11 -41.88 -47.11 -0.14
N GLU A 12 -40.80 -46.56 -0.73
CA GLU A 12 -40.74 -46.21 -2.16
C GLU A 12 -39.38 -46.60 -2.75
N PRO A 13 -39.31 -46.93 -4.05
CA PRO A 13 -38.05 -47.18 -4.71
C PRO A 13 -37.04 -46.02 -4.50
N ILE A 14 -35.79 -46.34 -4.20
CA ILE A 14 -34.73 -45.36 -3.90
C ILE A 14 -34.57 -44.31 -5.02
N TYR A 15 -34.68 -44.71 -6.28
CA TYR A 15 -34.52 -43.79 -7.40
C TYR A 15 -35.63 -42.74 -7.42
N ILE A 16 -36.87 -43.08 -7.01
CA ILE A 16 -37.99 -42.12 -6.92
C ILE A 16 -37.73 -41.09 -5.81
N GLN A 17 -37.30 -41.57 -4.63
CA GLN A 17 -36.99 -40.70 -3.51
C GLN A 17 -35.85 -39.73 -3.85
N LEU A 18 -34.79 -40.21 -4.50
CA LEU A 18 -33.68 -39.42 -4.97
C LEU A 18 -34.11 -38.38 -6.03
N LYS A 19 -34.93 -38.80 -7.01
CA LYS A 19 -35.46 -37.95 -8.04
C LYS A 19 -36.25 -36.79 -7.43
N ASN A 20 -37.21 -37.13 -6.55
CA ASN A 20 -38.05 -36.15 -5.90
C ASN A 20 -37.22 -35.14 -5.06
N TYR A 21 -36.24 -35.64 -4.33
CA TYR A 21 -35.36 -34.81 -3.52
C TYR A 21 -34.54 -33.86 -4.39
N ILE A 22 -33.89 -34.33 -5.44
CA ILE A 22 -33.08 -33.51 -6.34
C ILE A 22 -33.95 -32.51 -7.09
N SER A 23 -35.12 -32.94 -7.57
CA SER A 23 -36.10 -32.06 -8.23
C SER A 23 -36.57 -30.92 -7.31
N ASP A 24 -36.88 -31.22 -6.05
CA ASP A 24 -37.25 -30.23 -5.04
C ASP A 24 -36.11 -29.24 -4.77
N MET A 25 -34.90 -29.73 -4.60
CA MET A 25 -33.71 -28.87 -4.41
C MET A 25 -33.44 -27.96 -5.61
N ILE A 26 -33.61 -28.46 -6.83
CA ILE A 26 -33.52 -27.65 -8.07
C ILE A 26 -34.64 -26.61 -8.10
N SER A 27 -35.89 -27.03 -7.80
CA SER A 27 -37.05 -26.13 -7.84
C SER A 27 -36.95 -24.98 -6.84
N LYS A 28 -36.39 -25.24 -5.67
CA LYS A 28 -36.12 -24.24 -4.60
C LYS A 28 -34.87 -23.40 -4.87
N GLY A 29 -34.13 -23.67 -5.92
CA GLY A 29 -32.86 -22.97 -6.23
C GLY A 29 -31.71 -23.30 -5.30
N LEU A 30 -31.81 -24.36 -4.48
CA LEU A 30 -30.78 -24.83 -3.58
C LEU A 30 -29.64 -25.56 -4.32
N ILE A 31 -29.94 -26.11 -5.50
CA ILE A 31 -28.94 -26.53 -6.48
C ILE A 31 -29.00 -25.50 -7.61
N PRO A 32 -27.97 -24.66 -7.76
CA PRO A 32 -28.00 -23.57 -8.75
C PRO A 32 -28.08 -24.09 -10.20
N ASP A 33 -28.67 -23.28 -11.08
CA ASP A 33 -28.67 -23.53 -12.53
C ASP A 33 -27.23 -23.68 -13.05
N ASN A 34 -27.03 -24.56 -14.01
CA ASN A 34 -25.72 -24.91 -14.60
C ASN A 34 -24.69 -25.50 -13.63
N SER A 35 -25.05 -25.79 -12.37
CA SER A 35 -24.16 -26.47 -11.46
C SER A 35 -23.95 -27.93 -11.84
N LYS A 36 -22.73 -28.42 -11.58
CA LYS A 36 -22.37 -29.82 -11.83
C LYS A 36 -22.88 -30.70 -10.70
N LEU A 37 -23.63 -31.74 -11.05
CA LEU A 37 -24.00 -32.80 -10.09
C LEU A 37 -22.85 -33.81 -9.93
N PRO A 38 -22.77 -34.50 -8.77
CA PRO A 38 -21.82 -35.61 -8.59
C PRO A 38 -22.01 -36.68 -9.70
N SER A 39 -20.96 -37.39 -10.05
CA SER A 39 -21.08 -38.52 -10.93
C SER A 39 -21.95 -39.60 -10.29
N THR A 40 -22.54 -40.49 -11.10
CA THR A 40 -23.37 -41.57 -10.58
C THR A 40 -22.60 -42.48 -9.60
N ARG A 41 -21.28 -42.58 -9.79
CA ARG A 41 -20.41 -43.33 -8.90
C ARG A 41 -20.18 -42.61 -7.58
N GLU A 42 -19.88 -41.33 -7.63
CA GLU A 42 -19.69 -40.47 -6.44
C GLU A 42 -20.96 -40.39 -5.60
N LEU A 43 -22.11 -40.18 -6.24
CA LEU A 43 -23.39 -40.04 -5.54
C LEU A 43 -23.81 -41.36 -4.91
N SER A 44 -23.59 -42.50 -5.60
CA SER A 44 -23.90 -43.84 -5.03
C SER A 44 -23.04 -44.14 -3.80
N GLN A 45 -21.76 -43.75 -3.83
CA GLN A 45 -20.86 -43.94 -2.68
C GLN A 45 -21.24 -42.98 -1.52
N LEU A 46 -21.56 -41.72 -1.84
CA LEU A 46 -21.95 -40.73 -0.83
C LEU A 46 -23.21 -41.13 -0.06
N LEU A 47 -24.20 -41.67 -0.77
CA LEU A 47 -25.50 -42.06 -0.20
C LEU A 47 -25.61 -43.53 0.20
N GLN A 48 -24.58 -44.36 -0.05
CA GLN A 48 -24.54 -45.77 0.20
C GLN A 48 -25.71 -46.56 -0.48
N VAL A 49 -26.06 -46.14 -1.69
CA VAL A 49 -27.12 -46.74 -2.52
C VAL A 49 -26.54 -47.40 -3.76
N SER A 50 -27.33 -48.26 -4.41
CA SER A 50 -26.90 -48.89 -5.66
C SER A 50 -26.64 -47.88 -6.75
N ARG A 51 -25.57 -48.08 -7.55
CA ARG A 51 -25.26 -47.22 -8.68
C ARG A 51 -26.39 -47.16 -9.70
N ASN A 52 -27.10 -48.29 -9.88
CA ASN A 52 -28.24 -48.39 -10.78
C ASN A 52 -29.40 -47.46 -10.36
N SER A 53 -29.67 -47.35 -9.05
CA SER A 53 -30.68 -46.42 -8.54
C SER A 53 -30.32 -44.98 -8.88
N VAL A 54 -29.03 -44.60 -8.78
CA VAL A 54 -28.57 -43.23 -9.16
C VAL A 54 -28.63 -43.01 -10.67
N VAL A 55 -28.31 -44.03 -11.47
CA VAL A 55 -28.42 -43.95 -12.93
C VAL A 55 -29.87 -43.70 -13.34
N LEU A 56 -30.81 -44.50 -12.83
CA LEU A 56 -32.25 -44.32 -13.08
C LEU A 56 -32.74 -42.93 -12.64
N THR A 57 -32.28 -42.48 -11.46
CA THR A 57 -32.57 -41.09 -10.99
C THR A 57 -32.15 -40.04 -12.02
N TYR A 58 -30.95 -40.16 -12.56
CA TYR A 58 -30.46 -39.17 -13.52
C TYR A 58 -31.13 -39.26 -14.90
N GLU A 59 -31.51 -40.46 -15.28
CA GLU A 59 -32.28 -40.65 -16.51
C GLU A 59 -33.66 -39.98 -16.39
N GLU A 60 -34.38 -40.20 -15.29
CA GLU A 60 -35.65 -39.54 -15.01
C GLU A 60 -35.55 -38.01 -14.97
N LEU A 61 -34.59 -37.48 -14.17
CA LEU A 61 -34.36 -36.05 -14.11
C LEU A 61 -34.01 -35.45 -15.49
N LYS A 62 -33.32 -36.20 -16.32
CA LYS A 62 -32.98 -35.79 -17.70
C LYS A 62 -34.21 -35.82 -18.62
N SER A 63 -35.06 -36.85 -18.47
CA SER A 63 -36.34 -36.91 -19.25
C SER A 63 -37.29 -35.78 -18.87
N GLU A 64 -37.30 -35.37 -17.59
CA GLU A 64 -38.04 -34.23 -17.11
C GLU A 64 -37.40 -32.86 -17.49
N GLY A 65 -36.25 -32.93 -18.16
CA GLY A 65 -35.52 -31.72 -18.60
C GLY A 65 -34.91 -30.88 -17.47
N LEU A 66 -34.74 -31.45 -16.28
CA LEU A 66 -34.14 -30.76 -15.12
C LEU A 66 -32.61 -30.78 -15.13
N ILE A 67 -32.01 -31.78 -15.80
CA ILE A 67 -30.59 -31.92 -15.94
C ILE A 67 -30.18 -32.26 -17.37
N TYR A 68 -28.91 -32.07 -17.70
CA TYR A 68 -28.34 -32.45 -18.99
C TYR A 68 -26.93 -32.97 -18.81
N SER A 69 -26.46 -33.82 -19.71
CA SER A 69 -25.10 -34.40 -19.61
C SER A 69 -24.25 -33.94 -20.80
N ILE A 70 -23.01 -33.62 -20.52
CA ILE A 70 -21.97 -33.32 -21.51
C ILE A 70 -20.96 -34.46 -21.48
N SER A 71 -20.72 -35.10 -22.63
CA SER A 71 -19.72 -36.18 -22.73
C SER A 71 -18.36 -35.72 -22.25
N GLY A 72 -17.73 -36.48 -21.36
CA GLY A 72 -16.41 -36.17 -20.78
C GLY A 72 -16.42 -35.07 -19.70
N LYS A 73 -17.51 -34.30 -19.52
CA LYS A 73 -17.57 -33.18 -18.54
C LYS A 73 -18.46 -33.46 -17.35
N GLY A 74 -19.51 -34.29 -17.51
CA GLY A 74 -20.42 -34.67 -16.42
C GLY A 74 -21.88 -34.26 -16.66
N THR A 75 -22.67 -34.31 -15.59
CA THR A 75 -24.10 -33.99 -15.56
C THR A 75 -24.32 -32.66 -14.86
N PHE A 76 -25.17 -31.81 -15.44
CA PHE A 76 -25.39 -30.43 -14.99
C PHE A 76 -26.90 -30.16 -14.86
N VAL A 77 -27.25 -29.27 -13.93
CA VAL A 77 -28.64 -28.78 -13.79
C VAL A 77 -28.97 -27.88 -14.97
N LYS A 78 -30.14 -28.11 -15.58
CA LYS A 78 -30.58 -27.27 -16.68
C LYS A 78 -31.15 -25.97 -16.15
N SER A 79 -30.75 -24.87 -16.76
CA SER A 79 -31.28 -23.56 -16.40
C SER A 79 -32.79 -23.53 -16.73
N LYS A 80 -33.62 -23.26 -15.75
CA LYS A 80 -35.01 -22.89 -16.00
C LYS A 80 -35.00 -21.43 -16.47
N ASN A 81 -35.47 -21.18 -17.69
CA ASN A 81 -35.83 -19.81 -18.09
C ASN A 81 -36.95 -19.30 -17.17
N LYS A 82 -36.54 -18.74 -16.01
CA LYS A 82 -37.49 -18.01 -15.15
C LYS A 82 -37.79 -16.68 -15.82
N SER A 83 -38.94 -16.61 -16.48
CA SER A 83 -39.59 -15.35 -16.85
C SER A 83 -40.11 -14.66 -15.56
N SER A 84 -39.25 -14.17 -14.73
CA SER A 84 -39.43 -13.11 -13.72
C SER A 84 -38.12 -12.95 -12.98
N ASN A 85 -37.06 -12.50 -13.67
CA ASN A 85 -35.86 -12.05 -12.99
C ASN A 85 -36.14 -10.69 -12.37
N THR A 86 -36.65 -10.68 -11.14
CA THR A 86 -36.34 -9.56 -10.25
C THR A 86 -34.85 -9.72 -9.94
N THR A 87 -34.00 -9.11 -10.76
CA THR A 87 -32.59 -9.00 -10.46
C THR A 87 -32.48 -8.26 -9.15
N TRP A 88 -31.96 -8.94 -8.12
CA TRP A 88 -31.60 -8.25 -6.89
C TRP A 88 -30.40 -7.35 -7.21
N SER A 89 -30.67 -6.05 -7.32
CA SER A 89 -29.66 -5.03 -7.59
C SER A 89 -29.66 -4.04 -6.46
N LEU A 90 -28.50 -3.92 -5.82
CA LEU A 90 -28.27 -2.89 -4.79
C LEU A 90 -27.64 -1.65 -5.46
N ASN A 91 -28.10 -0.49 -5.02
CA ASN A 91 -27.43 0.75 -5.36
C ASN A 91 -26.26 0.97 -4.38
N TRP A 92 -25.05 0.60 -4.80
CA TRP A 92 -23.82 0.72 -4.01
C TRP A 92 -23.44 2.18 -3.72
N ASP A 93 -23.83 3.12 -4.58
CA ASP A 93 -23.56 4.55 -4.36
C ASP A 93 -24.27 5.08 -3.10
N CYS A 94 -25.44 4.52 -2.78
CA CYS A 94 -26.15 4.86 -1.54
C CYS A 94 -25.51 4.29 -0.28
N LEU A 95 -24.68 3.26 -0.40
CA LEU A 95 -23.97 2.61 0.71
C LEU A 95 -22.57 3.18 0.94
N GLU A 96 -22.11 4.00 0.01
CA GLU A 96 -20.77 4.58 0.05
C GLU A 96 -20.65 5.60 1.18
N ASN A 97 -19.60 5.46 2.02
CA ASN A 97 -19.30 6.39 3.09
C ASN A 97 -18.49 7.61 2.60
N THR A 98 -18.34 8.62 3.45
CA THR A 98 -17.62 9.86 3.15
C THR A 98 -16.15 9.62 2.74
N TYR A 99 -15.47 8.66 3.38
CA TYR A 99 -14.08 8.31 3.07
C TYR A 99 -13.94 7.79 1.64
N SER A 100 -14.80 6.84 1.25
CA SER A 100 -14.80 6.26 -0.10
C SER A 100 -15.11 7.31 -1.17
N LYS A 101 -16.16 8.13 -0.95
CA LYS A 101 -16.53 9.22 -1.88
C LYS A 101 -15.35 10.15 -2.16
N LYS A 102 -14.71 10.64 -1.09
CA LYS A 102 -13.55 11.52 -1.22
C LYS A 102 -12.34 10.84 -1.87
N ALA A 103 -12.07 9.58 -1.52
CA ALA A 103 -10.99 8.83 -2.15
C ALA A 103 -11.21 8.67 -3.67
N THR A 104 -12.45 8.42 -4.08
CA THR A 104 -12.83 8.28 -5.50
C THR A 104 -12.77 9.61 -6.25
N GLU A 105 -13.27 10.70 -5.65
CA GLU A 105 -13.21 12.05 -6.22
C GLU A 105 -11.77 12.54 -6.45
N LEU A 106 -10.87 12.17 -5.54
CA LEU A 106 -9.46 12.56 -5.58
C LEU A 106 -8.58 11.60 -6.39
N ASP A 107 -9.17 10.59 -7.00
CA ASP A 107 -8.41 9.62 -7.80
C ASP A 107 -8.11 10.17 -9.18
N ILE A 108 -6.99 10.87 -9.28
CA ILE A 108 -6.54 11.52 -10.52
C ILE A 108 -6.10 10.48 -11.56
N ILE A 109 -5.79 9.25 -11.14
CA ILE A 109 -5.25 8.18 -11.98
C ILE A 109 -6.26 7.05 -12.07
N LYS A 110 -7.39 7.30 -12.77
CA LYS A 110 -8.40 6.24 -13.02
C LYS A 110 -8.06 5.32 -14.20
N SER A 111 -7.14 5.71 -15.06
CA SER A 111 -6.71 4.89 -16.20
C SER A 111 -5.19 4.83 -16.27
N GLU A 112 -4.65 3.63 -16.29
CA GLU A 112 -3.28 3.41 -16.73
C GLU A 112 -3.22 3.68 -18.23
N ILE A 113 -2.36 4.62 -18.64
CA ILE A 113 -2.03 4.75 -20.06
C ILE A 113 -1.19 3.51 -20.39
N PRO A 114 -1.61 2.69 -21.39
CA PRO A 114 -0.82 1.53 -21.78
C PRO A 114 0.62 1.94 -22.07
N TRP A 115 1.58 1.20 -21.52
CA TRP A 115 2.98 1.46 -21.78
C TRP A 115 3.29 1.28 -23.28
N SER A 116 4.04 2.20 -23.86
CA SER A 116 4.58 2.14 -25.21
C SER A 116 6.05 2.54 -25.17
N SER A 117 6.88 1.87 -25.95
CA SER A 117 8.33 2.18 -26.08
C SER A 117 8.57 3.63 -26.53
N ASP A 118 7.61 4.21 -27.23
CA ASP A 118 7.70 5.56 -27.80
C ASP A 118 7.15 6.64 -26.87
N LEU A 119 6.64 6.25 -25.68
CA LEU A 119 6.06 7.17 -24.72
C LEU A 119 7.11 7.75 -23.78
N ILE A 120 7.35 9.06 -23.85
CA ILE A 120 8.12 9.79 -22.84
C ILE A 120 7.15 10.22 -21.75
N SER A 121 7.14 9.50 -20.61
CA SER A 121 6.24 9.78 -19.49
C SER A 121 6.88 10.71 -18.47
N PHE A 122 6.20 11.81 -18.14
CA PHE A 122 6.51 12.69 -17.01
C PHE A 122 5.61 12.43 -15.80
N LYS A 123 4.82 11.36 -15.82
CA LYS A 123 3.75 11.10 -14.84
C LYS A 123 4.22 10.35 -13.60
N SER A 124 5.25 9.52 -13.71
CA SER A 124 5.66 8.60 -12.64
C SER A 124 7.13 8.78 -12.26
N ILE A 125 7.38 8.73 -10.96
CA ILE A 125 8.71 8.66 -10.38
C ILE A 125 8.93 7.21 -9.97
N SER A 126 9.54 6.42 -10.84
CA SER A 126 9.98 5.06 -10.53
C SER A 126 11.48 4.95 -10.77
N PRO A 127 12.21 4.23 -9.91
CA PRO A 127 13.58 3.86 -10.24
C PRO A 127 13.64 3.12 -11.57
N ASP A 128 14.73 3.29 -12.29
CA ASP A 128 15.01 2.59 -13.53
C ASP A 128 15.30 1.11 -13.19
N GLY A 129 14.44 0.20 -13.65
CA GLY A 129 14.57 -1.24 -13.38
C GLY A 129 15.84 -1.87 -13.93
N ASP A 130 16.42 -1.31 -15.01
CA ASP A 130 17.66 -1.80 -15.61
C ASP A 130 18.88 -1.55 -14.72
N LEU A 131 18.75 -0.69 -13.73
CA LEU A 131 19.80 -0.43 -12.75
C LEU A 131 19.81 -1.44 -11.60
N PHE A 132 18.73 -2.21 -11.39
CA PHE A 132 18.62 -3.14 -10.27
C PHE A 132 19.69 -4.23 -10.34
N ASP A 133 20.33 -4.53 -9.21
CA ASP A 133 21.26 -5.65 -9.10
C ASP A 133 20.49 -6.95 -8.87
N MET A 134 19.98 -7.51 -9.98
CA MET A 134 19.15 -8.71 -9.95
C MET A 134 19.93 -9.96 -9.50
N GLU A 135 21.24 -10.01 -9.73
CA GLU A 135 22.05 -11.15 -9.30
C GLU A 135 22.25 -11.15 -7.78
N GLU A 136 22.49 -9.98 -7.18
CA GLU A 136 22.57 -9.86 -5.73
C GLU A 136 21.21 -10.11 -5.06
N LEU A 137 20.11 -9.62 -5.67
CA LEU A 137 18.77 -9.90 -5.20
C LEU A 137 18.42 -11.40 -5.22
N LYS A 138 18.80 -12.12 -6.29
CA LYS A 138 18.61 -13.59 -6.37
C LYS A 138 19.40 -14.32 -5.28
N LYS A 139 20.62 -13.91 -5.00
CA LYS A 139 21.44 -14.49 -3.91
C LYS A 139 20.76 -14.27 -2.57
N SER A 140 20.29 -13.05 -2.29
CA SER A 140 19.58 -12.72 -1.05
C SER A 140 18.32 -13.55 -0.88
N PHE A 141 17.55 -13.74 -1.96
CA PHE A 141 16.36 -14.61 -1.96
C PHE A 141 16.73 -16.05 -1.61
N LEU A 142 17.69 -16.65 -2.32
CA LEU A 142 18.10 -18.04 -2.12
C LEU A 142 18.67 -18.26 -0.72
N ASN A 143 19.49 -17.32 -0.23
CA ASN A 143 20.06 -17.37 1.10
C ASN A 143 18.97 -17.37 2.18
N ARG A 144 18.00 -16.44 2.10
CA ARG A 144 16.91 -16.36 3.08
C ARG A 144 15.97 -17.55 3.06
N ILE A 145 15.62 -18.04 1.89
CA ILE A 145 14.80 -19.26 1.77
C ILE A 145 15.52 -20.47 2.36
N SER A 146 16.83 -20.60 2.13
CA SER A 146 17.61 -21.71 2.67
C SER A 146 17.74 -21.67 4.20
N LEU A 147 17.89 -20.47 4.77
CA LEU A 147 18.10 -20.29 6.21
C LEU A 147 16.80 -20.36 7.01
N GLU A 148 15.73 -19.73 6.56
CA GLU A 148 14.51 -19.48 7.35
C GLU A 148 13.23 -19.63 6.55
N GLY A 149 13.25 -20.26 5.36
CA GLY A 149 12.11 -20.26 4.44
C GLY A 149 10.78 -20.65 5.09
N HIS A 150 10.78 -21.68 5.94
CA HIS A 150 9.59 -22.12 6.66
C HIS A 150 9.02 -21.07 7.63
N LYS A 151 9.85 -20.22 8.22
CA LYS A 151 9.43 -19.11 9.09
C LYS A 151 8.92 -17.93 8.27
N LEU A 152 9.62 -17.58 7.18
CA LEU A 152 9.27 -16.45 6.31
C LEU A 152 7.97 -16.67 5.54
N LEU A 153 7.59 -17.93 5.30
CA LEU A 153 6.35 -18.32 4.63
C LEU A 153 5.17 -18.53 5.59
N ASN A 154 5.37 -18.38 6.89
CA ASN A 154 4.33 -18.48 7.90
C ASN A 154 3.89 -17.09 8.35
N TYR A 155 2.86 -17.02 9.21
CA TYR A 155 2.46 -15.78 9.86
C TYR A 155 3.59 -15.21 10.69
N GLY A 156 3.79 -13.90 10.57
CA GLY A 156 4.78 -13.14 11.31
C GLY A 156 4.15 -12.17 12.31
N TYR A 157 4.96 -11.26 12.81
CA TYR A 157 4.55 -10.23 13.76
C TYR A 157 4.06 -8.97 13.02
N ALA A 158 3.04 -8.31 13.58
CA ALA A 158 2.49 -7.09 13.00
C ALA A 158 3.52 -5.96 12.92
N GLN A 159 4.42 -5.86 13.91
CA GLN A 159 5.49 -4.87 13.90
C GLN A 159 6.44 -5.05 12.70
N GLY A 160 6.74 -6.30 12.33
CA GLY A 160 7.60 -6.63 11.21
C GLY A 160 8.62 -7.72 11.53
N TYR A 161 9.49 -8.00 10.58
CA TYR A 161 10.59 -8.96 10.68
C TYR A 161 11.73 -8.37 11.53
N LYS A 162 11.98 -8.95 12.69
CA LYS A 162 12.90 -8.41 13.71
C LYS A 162 14.30 -8.09 13.18
N PRO A 163 14.97 -8.93 12.37
CA PRO A 163 16.28 -8.58 11.85
C PRO A 163 16.26 -7.33 10.95
N LEU A 164 15.20 -7.10 10.18
CA LEU A 164 15.05 -5.88 9.38
C LEU A 164 14.82 -4.66 10.29
N ILE A 165 14.02 -4.80 11.35
CA ILE A 165 13.80 -3.74 12.34
C ILE A 165 15.11 -3.33 12.99
N ASP A 166 15.93 -4.30 13.41
CA ASP A 166 17.22 -4.03 14.05
C ASP A 166 18.18 -3.32 13.09
N TYR A 167 18.27 -3.76 11.84
CA TYR A 167 19.03 -3.08 10.80
C TYR A 167 18.55 -1.63 10.59
N LEU A 168 17.25 -1.40 10.53
CA LEU A 168 16.69 -0.07 10.33
C LEU A 168 16.89 0.84 11.56
N LEU A 169 16.92 0.30 12.77
CA LEU A 169 17.31 1.07 13.98
C LEU A 169 18.76 1.54 13.89
N GLU A 170 19.68 0.66 13.48
CA GLU A 170 21.07 1.01 13.23
C GLU A 170 21.20 2.05 12.10
N TYR A 171 20.43 1.87 11.01
CA TYR A 171 20.37 2.81 9.90
C TYR A 171 19.91 4.21 10.37
N MET A 172 18.91 4.30 11.27
CA MET A 172 18.45 5.57 11.85
C MET A 172 19.50 6.17 12.81
N THR A 173 20.22 5.33 13.53
CA THR A 173 21.38 5.78 14.36
C THR A 173 22.46 6.41 13.49
N ASN A 174 22.79 5.81 12.36
CA ASN A 174 23.75 6.36 11.38
C ASN A 174 23.26 7.68 10.76
N LYS A 175 21.95 7.94 10.76
CA LYS A 175 21.34 9.23 10.42
C LYS A 175 21.29 10.23 11.59
N GLY A 176 21.92 9.92 12.72
CA GLY A 176 22.00 10.79 13.90
C GLY A 176 20.79 10.74 14.83
N ALA A 177 19.85 9.82 14.63
CA ALA A 177 18.70 9.70 15.51
C ALA A 177 19.04 8.93 16.81
N ASP A 178 18.54 9.40 17.94
CA ASP A 178 18.58 8.67 19.21
C ASP A 178 17.50 7.58 19.23
N ILE A 179 17.92 6.32 19.39
CA ILE A 179 17.03 5.15 19.34
C ILE A 179 16.63 4.62 20.73
N SER A 180 17.09 5.21 21.83
CA SER A 180 16.93 4.66 23.20
C SER A 180 15.48 4.40 23.59
N ASN A 181 14.55 5.26 23.19
CA ASN A 181 13.11 5.11 23.44
C ASN A 181 12.28 5.05 22.15
N LYS A 182 12.92 4.75 21.03
CA LYS A 182 12.28 4.65 19.71
C LYS A 182 12.16 3.19 19.29
N ASP A 183 11.29 2.95 18.33
CA ASP A 183 11.13 1.66 17.67
C ASP A 183 10.67 1.85 16.22
N ILE A 184 10.53 0.76 15.50
CA ILE A 184 10.13 0.75 14.10
C ILE A 184 8.91 -0.12 13.91
N LEU A 185 7.98 0.35 13.07
CA LEU A 185 6.86 -0.41 12.52
C LEU A 185 7.04 -0.53 11.00
N ILE A 186 7.17 -1.73 10.50
CA ILE A 186 7.24 -1.98 9.06
C ILE A 186 5.84 -1.79 8.43
N THR A 187 5.78 -1.08 7.32
CA THR A 187 4.54 -0.75 6.61
C THR A 187 4.63 -1.12 5.13
N ASN A 188 3.50 -1.19 4.46
CA ASN A 188 3.41 -1.44 3.02
C ASN A 188 3.70 -0.14 2.22
N GLY A 189 4.91 0.38 2.41
CA GLY A 189 5.38 1.67 1.90
C GLY A 189 4.83 2.87 2.67
N PHE A 190 5.17 4.08 2.18
CA PHE A 190 4.74 5.36 2.73
C PHE A 190 3.21 5.47 2.89
N THR A 191 2.46 5.06 1.86
CA THR A 191 1.00 5.23 1.80
C THR A 191 0.30 4.60 2.99
N GLU A 192 0.63 3.34 3.31
CA GLU A 192 0.06 2.67 4.49
C GLU A 192 0.54 3.33 5.79
N GLY A 193 1.83 3.66 5.88
CA GLY A 193 2.38 4.31 7.08
C GLY A 193 1.69 5.63 7.40
N PHE A 194 1.52 6.49 6.39
CA PHE A 194 0.86 7.77 6.56
C PHE A 194 -0.62 7.62 6.90
N ASP A 195 -1.33 6.70 6.22
CA ASP A 195 -2.75 6.46 6.46
C ASP A 195 -3.02 5.85 7.86
N ILE A 196 -2.13 4.99 8.37
CA ILE A 196 -2.23 4.46 9.74
C ILE A 196 -2.06 5.59 10.77
N ILE A 197 -1.12 6.53 10.55
CA ILE A 197 -0.93 7.69 11.44
C ILE A 197 -2.20 8.54 11.46
N MET A 198 -2.76 8.87 10.28
CA MET A 198 -4.00 9.64 10.18
C MET A 198 -5.12 8.96 10.94
N SER A 199 -5.35 7.68 10.69
CA SER A 199 -6.42 6.90 11.34
C SER A 199 -6.25 6.76 12.85
N SER A 200 -5.02 6.81 13.35
CA SER A 200 -4.73 6.61 14.77
C SER A 200 -4.87 7.87 15.60
N PHE A 201 -4.57 9.03 15.03
CA PHE A 201 -4.35 10.25 15.79
C PHE A 201 -5.14 11.46 15.32
N THR A 202 -5.94 11.33 14.25
CA THR A 202 -6.76 12.44 13.77
C THR A 202 -8.25 12.10 13.79
N GLN A 203 -9.06 13.14 13.86
CA GLN A 203 -10.50 13.08 13.69
C GLN A 203 -10.91 13.97 12.53
N GLU A 204 -12.11 13.76 11.98
CA GLU A 204 -12.63 14.63 10.92
C GLU A 204 -12.56 16.11 11.35
N LYS A 205 -12.20 16.97 10.40
CA LYS A 205 -12.03 18.42 10.57
C LYS A 205 -10.85 18.85 11.43
N ASP A 206 -10.01 17.95 11.91
CA ASP A 206 -8.70 18.34 12.47
C ASP A 206 -7.86 19.01 11.40
N TYR A 207 -6.89 19.81 11.82
CA TYR A 207 -6.01 20.57 10.93
C TYR A 207 -4.63 19.92 10.84
N ILE A 208 -4.08 19.91 9.63
CA ILE A 208 -2.69 19.53 9.36
C ILE A 208 -2.02 20.69 8.60
N ILE A 209 -0.85 21.09 9.05
CA ILE A 209 0.03 21.97 8.29
C ILE A 209 0.89 21.12 7.36
N CYS A 210 1.07 21.57 6.12
CA CYS A 210 2.03 20.99 5.19
C CYS A 210 2.58 22.03 4.23
N GLU A 211 3.61 21.68 3.52
CA GLU A 211 4.19 22.49 2.44
C GLU A 211 3.18 22.69 1.29
N ASN A 212 3.30 23.79 0.56
CA ASN A 212 2.51 24.09 -0.64
C ASN A 212 3.45 24.51 -1.79
N PRO A 213 3.60 23.70 -2.86
CA PRO A 213 2.96 22.39 -3.09
C PRO A 213 3.48 21.29 -2.18
N THR A 214 2.81 20.13 -2.12
CA THR A 214 3.27 18.93 -1.40
C THR A 214 2.83 17.63 -2.09
N HIS A 215 3.21 16.49 -1.55
CA HIS A 215 3.00 15.16 -2.11
C HIS A 215 1.51 14.82 -2.30
N ASN A 216 1.09 14.57 -3.55
CA ASN A 216 -0.31 14.31 -3.91
C ASN A 216 -0.96 13.16 -3.12
N THR A 217 -0.23 12.07 -2.85
CA THR A 217 -0.75 10.95 -2.07
C THR A 217 -1.04 11.36 -0.62
N ALA A 218 -0.19 12.19 -0.02
CA ALA A 218 -0.43 12.71 1.32
C ALA A 218 -1.69 13.60 1.34
N ILE A 219 -1.86 14.49 0.35
CA ILE A 219 -3.08 15.31 0.19
C ILE A 219 -4.31 14.41 0.05
N LYS A 220 -4.25 13.37 -0.81
CA LYS A 220 -5.36 12.44 -1.02
C LYS A 220 -5.78 11.79 0.30
N ILE A 221 -4.81 11.27 1.07
CA ILE A 221 -5.08 10.62 2.36
C ILE A 221 -5.67 11.61 3.36
N MET A 222 -5.06 12.78 3.54
CA MET A 222 -5.59 13.81 4.44
C MET A 222 -7.03 14.20 4.10
N LYS A 223 -7.33 14.43 2.83
CA LYS A 223 -8.68 14.77 2.37
C LYS A 223 -9.66 13.61 2.52
N SER A 224 -9.24 12.35 2.31
CA SER A 224 -10.10 11.17 2.52
C SER A 224 -10.50 11.02 3.98
N HIS A 225 -9.62 11.38 4.92
CA HIS A 225 -9.93 11.48 6.35
C HIS A 225 -10.72 12.75 6.75
N ASN A 226 -11.17 13.55 5.78
CA ASN A 226 -11.92 14.78 6.02
C ASN A 226 -11.17 15.83 6.86
N LEU A 227 -9.85 15.93 6.69
CA LEU A 227 -8.99 16.86 7.41
C LEU A 227 -8.91 18.21 6.69
N ASN A 228 -8.67 19.28 7.46
CA ASN A 228 -8.39 20.61 6.94
C ASN A 228 -6.88 20.77 6.72
N ILE A 229 -6.48 21.16 5.53
CA ILE A 229 -5.08 21.31 5.16
C ILE A 229 -4.72 22.79 5.16
N LEU A 230 -3.69 23.15 5.91
CA LEU A 230 -3.07 24.48 5.94
C LEU A 230 -1.75 24.40 5.15
N GLY A 231 -1.77 24.87 3.91
CA GLY A 231 -0.57 24.97 3.10
C GLY A 231 0.32 26.12 3.58
N VAL A 232 1.64 25.90 3.58
CA VAL A 232 2.66 26.92 3.78
C VAL A 232 3.52 26.97 2.53
N ASP A 233 3.59 28.12 1.91
CA ASP A 233 4.22 28.27 0.60
C ASP A 233 5.72 28.00 0.65
N ILE A 234 6.21 27.35 -0.41
CA ILE A 234 7.63 27.18 -0.70
C ILE A 234 7.96 28.09 -1.91
N ASN A 235 8.99 28.91 -1.74
CA ASN A 235 9.56 29.77 -2.77
C ASN A 235 11.05 29.45 -2.98
N GLU A 236 11.76 30.34 -3.69
CA GLU A 236 13.20 30.19 -3.93
C GLU A 236 14.04 30.20 -2.62
N ASP A 237 13.54 30.84 -1.58
CA ASP A 237 14.20 30.93 -0.25
C ASP A 237 13.81 29.76 0.67
N GLY A 238 12.97 28.86 0.19
CA GLY A 238 12.45 27.71 0.93
C GLY A 238 11.07 27.96 1.56
N LEU A 239 10.82 27.38 2.74
CA LEU A 239 9.54 27.46 3.45
C LEU A 239 9.29 28.86 4.00
N ASP A 240 8.09 29.41 3.78
CA ASP A 240 7.68 30.70 4.36
C ASP A 240 7.38 30.56 5.87
N PHE A 241 8.37 30.91 6.68
CA PHE A 241 8.26 30.82 8.14
C PHE A 241 7.30 31.86 8.75
N ASN A 242 7.05 32.98 8.08
CA ASN A 242 6.09 33.97 8.57
C ASN A 242 4.67 33.42 8.41
N MET A 243 4.34 32.93 7.22
CA MET A 243 3.06 32.23 6.97
C MET A 243 2.87 31.03 7.89
N LEU A 244 3.94 30.27 8.17
CA LEU A 244 3.91 29.17 9.10
C LEU A 244 3.51 29.64 10.51
N GLU A 245 4.18 30.69 11.02
CA GLU A 245 3.93 31.19 12.38
C GLU A 245 2.52 31.80 12.49
N ASP A 246 2.04 32.52 11.48
CA ASP A 246 0.66 33.05 11.40
C ASP A 246 -0.37 31.92 11.49
N ASN A 247 -0.17 30.83 10.76
CA ASN A 247 -1.04 29.65 10.82
C ASN A 247 -1.00 28.99 12.22
N LEU A 248 0.19 28.88 12.82
CA LEU A 248 0.36 28.31 14.16
C LEU A 248 -0.35 29.13 15.23
N VAL A 249 -0.29 30.45 15.15
CA VAL A 249 -1.01 31.35 16.08
C VAL A 249 -2.52 31.23 15.88
N LYS A 250 -2.97 31.32 14.63
CA LYS A 250 -4.40 31.35 14.27
C LYS A 250 -5.14 30.05 14.60
N TYR A 251 -4.49 28.91 14.39
CA TYR A 251 -5.12 27.56 14.51
C TYR A 251 -4.54 26.71 15.62
N LYS A 252 -3.78 27.27 16.57
CA LYS A 252 -2.97 26.60 17.61
C LYS A 252 -3.60 25.34 18.22
N ASN A 253 -4.87 25.39 18.60
CA ASN A 253 -5.53 24.29 19.30
C ASN A 253 -6.24 23.28 18.37
N LYS A 254 -6.17 23.50 17.07
CA LYS A 254 -6.83 22.65 16.05
C LYS A 254 -5.84 21.82 15.23
N ILE A 255 -4.57 22.26 15.22
CA ILE A 255 -3.53 21.59 14.45
C ILE A 255 -3.06 20.35 15.20
N LYS A 256 -3.10 19.18 14.54
CA LYS A 256 -2.65 17.91 15.08
C LYS A 256 -1.22 17.59 14.69
N PHE A 257 -0.89 17.81 13.43
CA PHE A 257 0.41 17.49 12.85
C PHE A 257 0.91 18.58 11.90
N ALA A 258 2.22 18.65 11.79
CA ALA A 258 2.89 19.26 10.66
C ALA A 258 3.56 18.17 9.83
N TYR A 259 3.12 18.00 8.56
CA TYR A 259 3.72 17.08 7.59
C TYR A 259 4.74 17.82 6.75
N ILE A 260 5.96 17.27 6.64
CA ILE A 260 7.07 17.92 5.96
C ILE A 260 7.99 16.91 5.27
N THR A 261 8.54 17.30 4.10
CA THR A 261 9.54 16.54 3.34
C THR A 261 10.83 17.38 3.27
N PRO A 262 11.72 17.32 4.27
CA PRO A 262 12.85 18.26 4.37
C PRO A 262 14.00 17.97 3.41
N SER A 263 14.03 16.78 2.78
CA SER A 263 15.08 16.38 1.84
C SER A 263 14.50 16.05 0.48
N TYR A 264 15.00 16.69 -0.57
CA TYR A 264 14.57 16.48 -1.97
C TYR A 264 13.05 16.48 -2.12
N HIS A 265 12.46 17.53 -1.60
CA HIS A 265 11.02 17.72 -1.46
C HIS A 265 10.23 17.34 -2.71
N ASN A 266 9.13 16.63 -2.53
CA ASN A 266 8.20 16.31 -3.60
C ASN A 266 7.04 17.32 -3.65
N PRO A 267 6.94 18.20 -4.71
CA PRO A 267 7.58 18.02 -6.01
C PRO A 267 8.76 18.98 -6.30
N THR A 268 9.22 19.82 -5.37
CA THR A 268 10.15 20.90 -5.73
C THR A 268 11.62 20.47 -5.84
N GLY A 269 11.98 19.33 -5.26
CA GLY A 269 13.37 18.84 -5.26
C GLY A 269 14.31 19.61 -4.33
N ILE A 270 13.84 20.61 -3.59
CA ILE A 270 14.69 21.39 -2.69
C ILE A 270 15.05 20.63 -1.42
N VAL A 271 16.13 21.05 -0.80
CA VAL A 271 16.62 20.53 0.48
C VAL A 271 16.60 21.64 1.53
N MET A 272 15.87 21.39 2.62
CA MET A 272 15.81 22.33 3.75
C MET A 272 17.16 22.37 4.45
N THR A 273 17.70 23.59 4.67
CA THR A 273 18.98 23.79 5.34
C THR A 273 18.94 23.35 6.80
N PRO A 274 20.10 23.04 7.42
CA PRO A 274 20.17 22.66 8.85
C PRO A 274 19.53 23.71 9.77
N GLU A 275 19.75 24.99 9.48
CA GLU A 275 19.21 26.11 10.26
C GLU A 275 17.68 26.14 10.19
N ASN A 276 17.11 25.91 9.00
CA ASN A 276 15.67 25.89 8.77
C ASN A 276 15.03 24.64 9.41
N ARG A 277 15.70 23.47 9.40
CA ARG A 277 15.25 22.27 10.12
C ARG A 277 15.17 22.52 11.62
N TYR A 278 16.20 23.15 12.19
CA TYR A 278 16.24 23.50 13.60
C TYR A 278 15.16 24.54 13.96
N LYS A 279 14.98 25.57 13.14
CA LYS A 279 13.92 26.59 13.31
C LYS A 279 12.54 25.96 13.26
N PHE A 280 12.28 25.09 12.27
CA PHE A 280 11.01 24.38 12.14
C PHE A 280 10.73 23.49 13.35
N TYR A 281 11.69 22.66 13.74
CA TYR A 281 11.58 21.78 14.91
C TYR A 281 11.22 22.57 16.17
N ASN A 282 11.92 23.68 16.44
CA ASN A 282 11.67 24.50 17.62
C ASN A 282 10.31 25.20 17.59
N LEU A 283 9.83 25.64 16.42
CA LEU A 283 8.48 26.17 16.29
C LEU A 283 7.43 25.09 16.62
N MET A 284 7.54 23.89 16.06
CA MET A 284 6.61 22.80 16.36
C MET A 284 6.63 22.45 17.85
N LYS A 285 7.81 22.37 18.47
CA LYS A 285 7.99 22.15 19.90
C LYS A 285 7.36 23.29 20.74
N LYS A 286 7.56 24.54 20.39
CA LYS A 286 6.96 25.71 21.04
C LYS A 286 5.42 25.64 21.06
N TYR A 287 4.82 25.21 19.96
CA TYR A 287 3.38 25.10 19.83
C TYR A 287 2.80 23.73 20.19
N ASN A 288 3.64 22.79 20.63
CA ASN A 288 3.28 21.41 21.00
C ASN A 288 2.55 20.67 19.86
N ILE A 289 3.09 20.76 18.64
CA ILE A 289 2.57 20.11 17.44
C ILE A 289 3.53 19.01 17.02
N ALA A 290 3.02 17.79 16.84
CA ALA A 290 3.83 16.68 16.37
C ALA A 290 4.20 16.83 14.89
N ILE A 291 5.41 16.38 14.54
CA ILE A 291 5.95 16.42 13.18
C ILE A 291 5.81 15.04 12.55
N ILE A 292 5.32 14.97 11.32
CA ILE A 292 5.44 13.80 10.45
C ILE A 292 6.49 14.17 9.41
N GLU A 293 7.66 13.54 9.51
CA GLU A 293 8.77 13.73 8.60
C GLU A 293 8.77 12.63 7.54
N ASP A 294 8.71 13.03 6.27
CA ASP A 294 8.82 12.12 5.12
C ASP A 294 10.29 12.04 4.67
N GLY A 295 10.91 10.89 4.94
CA GLY A 295 12.29 10.58 4.54
C GLY A 295 12.45 10.22 3.07
N PHE A 296 11.73 10.91 2.21
CA PHE A 296 11.71 10.68 0.77
C PHE A 296 13.06 11.00 0.11
N ASN A 297 13.62 10.04 -0.63
CA ASN A 297 14.82 10.22 -1.47
C ASN A 297 16.11 10.74 -0.79
N GLU A 298 16.23 10.71 0.52
CA GLU A 298 17.38 11.26 1.25
C GLU A 298 18.74 10.71 0.79
N GLU A 299 18.77 9.52 0.22
CA GLU A 299 19.96 8.85 -0.27
C GLU A 299 20.41 9.35 -1.67
N LEU A 300 19.54 10.04 -2.42
CA LEU A 300 19.84 10.51 -3.78
C LEU A 300 20.48 11.91 -3.78
N LEU A 301 21.54 12.06 -3.01
CA LEU A 301 22.36 13.26 -3.00
C LEU A 301 23.38 13.22 -4.14
N TYR A 302 23.51 14.30 -4.92
CA TYR A 302 24.41 14.38 -6.05
C TYR A 302 25.57 15.34 -5.83
N ASN A 303 25.29 16.56 -5.38
CA ASN A 303 26.27 17.62 -5.27
C ASN A 303 26.35 18.22 -3.85
N SER A 304 25.57 17.70 -2.89
CA SER A 304 25.47 18.18 -1.52
C SER A 304 26.04 17.20 -0.52
N SER A 305 26.37 17.69 0.67
CA SER A 305 26.66 16.85 1.83
C SER A 305 25.36 16.34 2.44
N HIS A 306 25.44 15.18 3.09
CA HIS A 306 24.30 14.64 3.86
C HIS A 306 23.88 15.63 4.95
N ILE A 307 22.56 15.91 5.03
CA ILE A 307 21.96 16.70 6.10
C ILE A 307 21.14 15.76 6.99
N PHE A 308 21.38 15.81 8.28
CA PHE A 308 20.66 14.99 9.24
C PHE A 308 19.15 15.30 9.22
N PRO A 309 18.28 14.28 9.31
CA PRO A 309 16.82 14.46 9.33
C PRO A 309 16.37 15.22 10.59
N ILE A 310 15.15 15.76 10.57
CA ILE A 310 14.58 16.48 11.72
C ILE A 310 14.44 15.55 12.93
N CYS A 311 14.15 14.28 12.72
CA CYS A 311 14.06 13.30 13.81
C CYS A 311 15.38 13.14 14.61
N SER A 312 16.53 13.51 14.03
CA SER A 312 17.80 13.55 14.77
C SER A 312 17.85 14.66 15.82
N LEU A 313 17.01 15.69 15.70
CA LEU A 313 16.89 16.77 16.70
C LEU A 313 15.98 16.36 17.86
N ASP A 314 15.17 15.31 17.70
CA ASP A 314 14.14 14.92 18.66
C ASP A 314 14.70 14.18 19.90
N ASN A 315 15.91 13.62 19.82
CA ASN A 315 16.63 12.97 20.92
C ASN A 315 15.68 12.17 21.84
N MET A 316 15.69 12.46 23.16
CA MET A 316 14.81 11.86 24.16
C MET A 316 13.35 12.32 24.08
N ASN A 317 12.99 13.27 23.19
CA ASN A 317 11.62 13.72 23.02
C ASN A 317 10.83 12.71 22.17
N ASN A 318 9.53 12.97 21.96
CA ASN A 318 8.61 12.09 21.22
C ASN A 318 7.76 12.86 20.20
N GLY A 319 8.25 14.02 19.76
CA GLY A 319 7.51 14.93 18.89
C GLY A 319 7.59 14.61 17.40
N VAL A 320 8.51 13.72 16.97
CA VAL A 320 8.72 13.41 15.56
C VAL A 320 8.37 11.97 15.24
N VAL A 321 7.56 11.78 14.21
CA VAL A 321 7.25 10.50 13.56
C VAL A 321 7.89 10.54 12.18
N TYR A 322 8.93 9.75 11.95
CA TYR A 322 9.60 9.66 10.67
C TYR A 322 9.03 8.50 9.85
N ILE A 323 8.77 8.73 8.55
CA ILE A 323 8.34 7.70 7.62
C ILE A 323 9.43 7.50 6.58
N GLY A 324 10.04 6.32 6.56
CA GLY A 324 11.01 5.92 5.56
C GLY A 324 10.45 4.94 4.53
N SER A 325 11.06 4.92 3.35
CA SER A 325 10.70 3.97 2.31
C SER A 325 11.85 3.76 1.32
N PHE A 326 12.07 2.53 0.90
CA PHE A 326 13.01 2.21 -0.17
C PHE A 326 12.38 2.26 -1.58
N SER A 327 11.08 2.53 -1.69
CA SER A 327 10.34 2.45 -2.97
C SER A 327 10.86 3.36 -4.08
N LYS A 328 11.62 4.41 -3.76
CA LYS A 328 12.15 5.35 -4.76
C LYS A 328 13.64 5.20 -5.02
N ILE A 329 14.30 4.43 -4.20
CA ILE A 329 15.76 4.27 -4.23
C ILE A 329 16.19 2.81 -4.44
N LEU A 330 15.29 1.83 -4.35
CA LEU A 330 15.60 0.41 -4.50
C LEU A 330 14.47 -0.32 -5.24
N PHE A 331 13.80 -1.26 -4.61
CA PHE A 331 12.80 -2.15 -5.24
C PHE A 331 11.36 -1.71 -4.92
N PRO A 332 10.71 -0.86 -5.73
CA PRO A 332 9.36 -0.36 -5.42
C PRO A 332 8.32 -1.48 -5.32
N GLY A 333 8.51 -2.57 -6.06
CA GLY A 333 7.60 -3.73 -6.07
C GLY A 333 7.52 -4.47 -4.75
N MET A 334 8.55 -4.43 -3.91
CA MET A 334 8.53 -5.05 -2.57
C MET A 334 7.60 -4.36 -1.59
N ARG A 335 7.20 -3.11 -1.85
CA ARG A 335 6.28 -2.37 -1.01
C ARG A 335 6.68 -2.29 0.46
N ILE A 336 7.95 -2.08 0.77
CA ILE A 336 8.47 -1.96 2.13
C ILE A 336 8.75 -0.48 2.46
N GLY A 337 8.12 -0.02 3.52
CA GLY A 337 8.41 1.23 4.21
C GLY A 337 8.43 0.99 5.72
N TRP A 338 8.72 2.02 6.49
CA TRP A 338 8.73 1.94 7.95
C TRP A 338 8.36 3.26 8.59
N ILE A 339 7.82 3.17 9.80
CA ILE A 339 7.64 4.30 10.70
C ILE A 339 8.66 4.16 11.82
N PHE A 340 9.42 5.21 12.09
CA PHE A 340 10.32 5.33 13.24
C PHE A 340 9.77 6.39 14.18
N ALA A 341 9.48 6.02 15.43
CA ALA A 341 8.89 6.91 16.42
C ALA A 341 9.11 6.39 17.85
N ASP A 342 8.65 7.15 18.84
CA ASP A 342 8.57 6.69 20.23
C ASP A 342 7.84 5.36 20.36
N LYS A 343 8.32 4.47 21.23
CA LYS A 343 7.76 3.12 21.45
C LYS A 343 6.26 3.14 21.76
N LYS A 344 5.78 4.13 22.51
CA LYS A 344 4.34 4.25 22.83
C LYS A 344 3.51 4.59 21.59
N VAL A 345 4.07 5.38 20.67
CA VAL A 345 3.46 5.69 19.37
C VAL A 345 3.42 4.43 18.53
N ILE A 346 4.55 3.73 18.37
CA ILE A 346 4.64 2.49 17.60
C ILE A 346 3.64 1.44 18.08
N ASN A 347 3.50 1.22 19.39
CA ASN A 347 2.54 0.25 19.95
C ASN A 347 1.08 0.57 19.56
N LYS A 348 0.71 1.86 19.51
CA LYS A 348 -0.64 2.28 19.08
C LYS A 348 -0.83 2.05 17.58
N LEU A 349 0.15 2.46 16.78
CA LEU A 349 0.11 2.27 15.33
C LEU A 349 0.07 0.78 14.94
N GLU A 350 0.81 -0.08 15.66
CA GLU A 350 0.80 -1.52 15.46
C GLU A 350 -0.59 -2.12 15.71
N SER A 351 -1.29 -1.66 16.74
CA SER A 351 -2.64 -2.11 17.05
C SER A 351 -3.63 -1.75 15.93
N VAL A 352 -3.54 -0.53 15.39
CA VAL A 352 -4.37 -0.10 14.24
C VAL A 352 -4.00 -0.87 12.98
N LYS A 353 -2.71 -1.12 12.75
CA LYS A 353 -2.24 -1.93 11.62
C LYS A 353 -2.82 -3.34 11.65
N ARG A 354 -2.90 -4.00 12.82
CA ARG A 354 -3.53 -5.34 12.95
C ARG A 354 -4.98 -5.38 12.51
N CYS A 355 -5.71 -4.27 12.59
CA CYS A 355 -7.08 -4.18 12.08
C CYS A 355 -7.15 -4.12 10.54
N ARG A 356 -6.05 -3.84 9.86
CA ARG A 356 -5.99 -3.70 8.39
C ARG A 356 -5.35 -4.89 7.72
N ASN A 357 -4.18 -5.26 8.23
CA ASN A 357 -3.45 -6.45 7.79
C ASN A 357 -2.70 -7.04 8.99
N ILE A 358 -2.49 -8.35 8.97
CA ILE A 358 -1.80 -9.04 10.06
C ILE A 358 -0.33 -8.60 10.10
N HIS A 359 0.32 -8.57 8.94
CA HIS A 359 1.70 -8.11 8.76
C HIS A 359 1.99 -7.83 7.28
N VAL A 360 3.04 -7.07 6.99
CA VAL A 360 3.61 -6.97 5.64
C VAL A 360 4.34 -8.27 5.30
N SER A 361 4.48 -8.60 4.02
CA SER A 361 5.16 -9.84 3.59
C SER A 361 6.48 -10.06 4.31
N PHE A 362 6.57 -11.14 5.09
CA PHE A 362 7.80 -11.53 5.82
C PHE A 362 8.89 -12.00 4.87
N LEU A 363 8.49 -12.63 3.77
CA LEU A 363 9.43 -13.06 2.74
C LEU A 363 10.17 -11.86 2.14
N ASP A 364 9.44 -10.83 1.72
CA ASP A 364 10.06 -9.64 1.13
C ASP A 364 10.92 -8.89 2.15
N GLN A 365 10.49 -8.84 3.41
CA GLN A 365 11.27 -8.25 4.50
C GLN A 365 12.59 -9.03 4.74
N GLY A 366 12.54 -10.35 4.71
CA GLY A 366 13.73 -11.20 4.87
C GLY A 366 14.71 -11.02 3.70
N ILE A 367 14.21 -11.01 2.47
CA ILE A 367 15.04 -10.81 1.28
C ILE A 367 15.70 -9.42 1.31
N LEU A 368 14.91 -8.40 1.62
CA LEU A 368 15.42 -7.04 1.72
C LEU A 368 16.48 -6.91 2.82
N PHE A 369 16.25 -7.50 4.00
CA PHE A 369 17.23 -7.52 5.08
C PHE A 369 18.56 -8.14 4.62
N ASP A 370 18.53 -9.26 3.95
CA ASP A 370 19.74 -9.93 3.45
C ASP A 370 20.49 -9.03 2.44
N TYR A 371 19.76 -8.44 1.50
CA TYR A 371 20.32 -7.53 0.51
C TYR A 371 20.97 -6.29 1.16
N LEU A 372 20.34 -5.71 2.18
CA LEU A 372 20.85 -4.55 2.91
C LEU A 372 22.08 -4.92 3.75
N SER A 373 22.04 -6.02 4.49
CA SER A 373 23.09 -6.43 5.45
C SER A 373 24.36 -6.94 4.79
N ASN A 374 24.29 -7.40 3.52
CA ASN A 374 25.44 -7.90 2.75
C ASN A 374 26.17 -6.81 1.94
N GLY A 375 25.86 -5.53 2.15
CA GLY A 375 26.50 -4.41 1.45
C GLY A 375 26.00 -4.19 0.01
N GLY A 376 24.95 -4.90 -0.41
CA GLY A 376 24.32 -4.72 -1.72
C GLY A 376 23.74 -3.33 -1.89
N PHE A 377 23.18 -2.77 -0.83
CA PHE A 377 22.56 -1.46 -0.83
C PHE A 377 23.58 -0.33 -1.05
N GLU A 378 24.70 -0.30 -0.32
CA GLU A 378 25.72 0.73 -0.44
C GLU A 378 26.35 0.75 -1.85
N LYS A 379 26.61 -0.43 -2.39
CA LYS A 379 27.12 -0.58 -3.75
C LYS A 379 26.11 -0.06 -4.78
N TYR A 380 24.85 -0.41 -4.60
CA TYR A 380 23.76 0.04 -5.46
C TYR A 380 23.54 1.57 -5.36
N ILE A 381 23.47 2.14 -4.17
CA ILE A 381 23.32 3.59 -3.97
C ILE A 381 24.45 4.38 -4.62
N LYS A 382 25.70 3.91 -4.53
CA LYS A 382 26.84 4.54 -5.20
C LYS A 382 26.66 4.56 -6.73
N LYS A 383 26.16 3.46 -7.30
CA LYS A 383 25.87 3.35 -8.75
C LYS A 383 24.78 4.32 -9.17
N ILE A 384 23.64 4.33 -8.47
CA ILE A 384 22.49 5.14 -8.88
C ILE A 384 22.70 6.64 -8.63
N ARG A 385 23.43 7.02 -7.59
CA ARG A 385 23.82 8.44 -7.36
C ARG A 385 24.57 9.00 -8.55
N LYS A 386 25.55 8.28 -9.09
CA LYS A 386 26.27 8.69 -10.29
C LYS A 386 25.32 8.81 -11.48
N PHE A 387 24.56 7.76 -11.75
CA PHE A 387 23.68 7.70 -12.92
C PHE A 387 22.60 8.80 -12.90
N TYR A 388 21.89 8.96 -11.79
CA TYR A 388 20.86 10.00 -11.67
C TYR A 388 21.45 11.40 -11.56
N GLY A 389 22.63 11.55 -10.96
CA GLY A 389 23.34 12.83 -10.93
C GLY A 389 23.70 13.32 -12.33
N ASP A 390 24.21 12.42 -13.20
CA ASP A 390 24.50 12.75 -14.60
C ASP A 390 23.22 13.13 -15.37
N LYS A 391 22.13 12.36 -15.20
CA LYS A 391 20.82 12.66 -15.79
C LYS A 391 20.26 14.01 -15.29
N PHE A 392 20.34 14.28 -14.00
CA PHE A 392 19.89 15.53 -13.40
C PHE A 392 20.63 16.73 -13.99
N ASN A 393 21.95 16.69 -14.02
CA ASN A 393 22.79 17.73 -14.57
C ASN A 393 22.52 17.98 -16.08
N PHE A 394 22.30 16.91 -16.82
CA PHE A 394 21.94 17.01 -18.23
C PHE A 394 20.57 17.68 -18.42
N ALA A 395 19.55 17.19 -17.69
CA ALA A 395 18.19 17.75 -17.73
C ALA A 395 18.17 19.23 -17.34
N TYR A 396 18.89 19.59 -16.27
CA TYR A 396 19.00 20.99 -15.81
C TYR A 396 19.62 21.92 -16.87
N LYS A 397 20.68 21.45 -17.56
CA LYS A 397 21.28 22.19 -18.68
C LYS A 397 20.31 22.36 -19.86
N CYS A 398 19.54 21.31 -20.20
CA CYS A 398 18.53 21.38 -21.26
C CYS A 398 17.40 22.35 -20.92
N ILE A 399 16.89 22.31 -19.68
CA ILE A 399 15.87 23.24 -19.22
C ILE A 399 16.35 24.67 -19.35
N LYS A 400 17.53 25.00 -18.83
CA LYS A 400 18.11 26.35 -18.95
C LYS A 400 18.30 26.79 -20.40
N LYS A 401 18.58 25.89 -21.32
CA LYS A 401 18.82 26.22 -22.72
C LYS A 401 17.53 26.43 -23.52
N TYR A 402 16.52 25.59 -23.27
CA TYR A 402 15.38 25.49 -24.17
C TYR A 402 14.05 25.99 -23.58
N ILE A 403 13.96 26.19 -22.26
CA ILE A 403 12.71 26.60 -21.59
C ILE A 403 12.89 27.99 -20.96
N LYS A 404 11.96 28.88 -21.24
CA LYS A 404 11.90 30.20 -20.57
C LYS A 404 11.27 30.03 -19.20
N THR A 405 12.08 30.08 -18.16
CA THR A 405 11.67 29.87 -16.78
C THR A 405 11.73 31.19 -16.00
N GLU A 406 10.85 31.35 -15.01
CA GLU A 406 10.98 32.35 -13.95
C GLU A 406 12.05 31.90 -12.96
N TYR A 407 11.90 30.67 -12.46
CA TYR A 407 12.92 29.97 -11.67
C TYR A 407 12.88 28.45 -11.86
N ILE A 408 13.97 27.82 -11.43
CA ILE A 408 14.13 26.35 -11.43
C ILE A 408 14.56 25.95 -10.02
N LEU A 409 13.82 25.04 -9.39
CA LEU A 409 14.17 24.45 -8.10
C LEU A 409 14.58 22.98 -8.26
N GLY A 410 15.46 22.52 -7.38
CA GLY A 410 15.90 21.14 -7.30
C GLY A 410 17.40 21.06 -7.00
N ASP A 411 17.72 20.44 -5.85
CA ASP A 411 19.10 20.25 -5.37
C ASP A 411 19.60 18.81 -5.62
N GLY A 412 18.70 17.95 -6.10
CA GLY A 412 18.95 16.53 -6.32
C GLY A 412 17.66 15.71 -6.30
N GLY A 413 17.76 14.42 -5.93
CA GLY A 413 16.61 13.54 -5.91
C GLY A 413 16.10 13.21 -7.32
N LEU A 414 14.79 13.06 -7.46
CA LEU A 414 14.13 12.65 -8.71
C LEU A 414 13.27 13.75 -9.33
N HIS A 415 13.36 15.00 -8.83
CA HIS A 415 12.53 16.11 -9.28
C HIS A 415 13.36 17.33 -9.71
N ILE A 416 12.89 17.98 -10.75
CA ILE A 416 13.26 19.36 -11.10
C ILE A 416 11.95 20.14 -11.25
N PHE A 417 11.75 21.16 -10.44
CA PHE A 417 10.55 21.99 -10.47
C PHE A 417 10.80 23.24 -11.28
N ILE A 418 9.91 23.55 -12.19
CA ILE A 418 10.05 24.68 -13.11
C ILE A 418 8.83 25.59 -12.99
N LYS A 419 9.05 26.87 -12.69
CA LYS A 419 8.04 27.89 -12.87
C LYS A 419 8.26 28.56 -14.22
N LEU A 420 7.27 28.49 -15.09
CA LEU A 420 7.32 29.09 -16.41
C LEU A 420 7.06 30.60 -16.29
N LYS A 421 7.73 31.41 -17.16
CA LYS A 421 7.35 32.79 -17.35
C LYS A 421 6.03 32.84 -18.12
N ASN A 422 5.09 33.60 -17.64
CA ASN A 422 3.86 33.93 -18.36
C ASN A 422 4.14 34.72 -19.62
#